data_63d7bbc4d75f5bd1b1cb4fbe673a8de8
#
_entry.id   63d7bbc4d75f5bd1b1cb4fbe673a8de8
#
_cell.length_a   1.000
_cell.length_b   1.000
_cell.length_c   1.000
_cell.angle_alpha   90.00
_cell.angle_beta   90.00
_cell.angle_gamma   90.00
#
_symmetry.space_group_name_H-M   'P 1'
#
loop_
_entity.id
_entity.type
_entity.pdbx_description
1 polymer ?
#
loop_
_entity_poly.entity_id
_entity_poly.type
_entity_poly.pdbx_seq_one_letter_code
_entity_poly.pdbx_strand_id
1 'polypeptide(L)'
;MAALPIDPVRLEGRLEPGLSRWLWLVKWLLAIPHLIVLAFLWIAFVVLSVVAFFAILFTARYPRGIFEFNLGVLRWTWRVAFYSYGALGTDRYPPFTLGAAPDYPATLDVVYPGELSRGLVLVKWWLLAIPHYLVLGVFLGGGWFAWGGGWDRGGDDWRWRGGPGLIALLVLFAAVALLFTKRYPHGIFDFVLGLDRWVVRVVAYAGLMTDAYPPFRLDQGGEEKEPGTRGAEEPPAPSPASEAVEAGPPSGRGAGGVALLVVGSIAALLAFALLVGGCAAVVVDRTQRDDDGFVMSPTEDFSTATYAIASESADVDLDGPDWATTDLVGTVRIRSESDRPVFVGIAREADVAEYLDGVEHAVVTEIGREPHYTERQGGAPEGPPADQAFWAASATGAGEQTLEWEPEDGSWNVVVMNPDGSRGVAAELSIGAELDPLIWIGIGLLVGGGLLAAAAALGITAGIRRGR
;
A
#
# COMPACT_ATOMS: atom_id res chain seq x y z
N MET A 1 39.16 -21.84 9.36
CA MET A 1 38.47 -20.53 9.37
C MET A 1 37.44 -20.60 8.26
N ALA A 2 36.16 -20.63 8.58
CA ALA A 2 35.10 -20.56 7.58
C ALA A 2 35.16 -19.16 6.93
N ALA A 3 35.27 -19.12 5.59
CA ALA A 3 35.17 -17.86 4.84
C ALA A 3 33.82 -17.19 5.20
N LEU A 4 33.87 -15.93 5.60
CA LEU A 4 32.65 -15.14 5.81
C LEU A 4 31.86 -15.15 4.51
N PRO A 5 30.55 -15.40 4.54
CA PRO A 5 29.75 -15.44 3.32
C PRO A 5 29.85 -14.09 2.60
N ILE A 6 30.27 -14.13 1.33
CA ILE A 6 30.28 -12.97 0.42
C ILE A 6 28.83 -12.48 0.35
N ASP A 7 28.60 -11.19 0.60
CA ASP A 7 27.26 -10.59 0.49
C ASP A 7 26.75 -10.79 -0.95
N PRO A 8 25.60 -11.44 -1.13
CA PRO A 8 25.09 -11.75 -2.47
C PRO A 8 24.59 -10.50 -3.23
N VAL A 9 24.45 -9.38 -2.55
CA VAL A 9 23.96 -8.11 -3.12
C VAL A 9 25.11 -7.11 -3.14
N ARG A 10 25.48 -6.64 -4.32
CA ARG A 10 26.53 -5.64 -4.54
C ARG A 10 25.93 -4.37 -5.13
N LEU A 11 26.08 -3.26 -4.43
CA LEU A 11 25.66 -1.92 -4.87
C LEU A 11 26.86 -0.98 -4.82
N GLU A 12 27.20 -0.43 -5.98
CA GLU A 12 28.31 0.50 -6.12
C GLU A 12 27.84 1.83 -6.72
N GLY A 13 28.51 2.89 -6.34
CA GLY A 13 28.25 4.23 -6.86
C GLY A 13 29.52 5.08 -6.78
N ARG A 14 29.95 5.66 -7.91
CA ARG A 14 31.08 6.58 -7.97
C ARG A 14 30.60 8.01 -8.13
N LEU A 15 30.96 8.86 -7.17
CA LEU A 15 30.68 10.28 -7.27
C LEU A 15 31.44 10.89 -8.45
N GLU A 16 30.71 11.42 -9.43
CA GLU A 16 31.36 12.08 -10.57
C GLU A 16 31.87 13.45 -10.18
N PRO A 17 33.09 13.79 -10.60
CA PRO A 17 33.64 15.13 -10.38
C PRO A 17 32.91 16.15 -11.26
N GLY A 18 32.72 17.37 -10.75
CA GLY A 18 32.21 18.49 -11.55
C GLY A 18 30.69 18.53 -11.68
N LEU A 19 29.95 18.00 -10.70
CA LEU A 19 28.48 18.10 -10.66
C LEU A 19 28.02 19.56 -10.78
N SER A 20 26.96 19.77 -11.59
CA SER A 20 26.31 21.06 -11.75
C SER A 20 25.60 21.47 -10.46
N ARG A 21 25.91 22.64 -9.96
CA ARG A 21 25.27 23.21 -8.76
C ARG A 21 23.78 23.56 -8.95
N TRP A 22 23.30 23.67 -10.20
CA TRP A 22 21.92 24.05 -10.48
C TRP A 22 21.05 22.91 -11.00
N LEU A 23 21.65 21.89 -11.60
CA LEU A 23 20.90 20.81 -12.29
C LEU A 23 20.03 20.03 -11.32
N TRP A 24 20.45 19.86 -10.05
CA TRP A 24 19.65 19.14 -9.06
C TRP A 24 18.28 19.76 -8.84
N LEU A 25 18.10 21.09 -9.05
CA LEU A 25 16.80 21.77 -8.92
C LEU A 25 15.77 21.26 -9.95
N VAL A 26 16.20 20.72 -11.08
CA VAL A 26 15.35 20.25 -12.16
C VAL A 26 15.40 18.73 -12.38
N LYS A 27 16.28 18.02 -11.68
CA LYS A 27 16.40 16.55 -11.82
C LYS A 27 15.11 15.82 -11.48
N TRP A 28 14.30 16.33 -10.57
CA TRP A 28 13.00 15.75 -10.25
C TRP A 28 12.07 15.72 -11.47
N LEU A 29 12.06 16.80 -12.26
CA LEU A 29 11.27 16.88 -13.49
C LEU A 29 11.83 15.91 -14.55
N LEU A 30 13.16 15.86 -14.70
CA LEU A 30 13.82 14.96 -15.63
C LEU A 30 13.67 13.47 -15.23
N ALA A 31 13.44 13.18 -13.96
CA ALA A 31 13.21 11.82 -13.49
C ALA A 31 11.76 11.32 -13.74
N ILE A 32 10.78 12.21 -14.00
CA ILE A 32 9.36 11.83 -14.17
C ILE A 32 9.18 10.72 -15.23
N PRO A 33 9.76 10.77 -16.44
CA PRO A 33 9.59 9.71 -17.42
C PRO A 33 10.05 8.34 -16.91
N HIS A 34 11.16 8.31 -16.16
CA HIS A 34 11.64 7.08 -15.53
C HIS A 34 10.70 6.60 -14.43
N LEU A 35 10.19 7.50 -13.58
CA LEU A 35 9.30 7.16 -12.48
C LEU A 35 7.99 6.56 -12.99
N ILE A 36 7.44 7.09 -14.10
CA ILE A 36 6.24 6.53 -14.73
C ILE A 36 6.50 5.08 -15.19
N VAL A 37 7.59 4.84 -15.93
CA VAL A 37 7.93 3.49 -16.39
C VAL A 37 8.25 2.58 -15.22
N LEU A 38 9.02 3.05 -14.24
CA LEU A 38 9.36 2.29 -13.04
C LEU A 38 8.12 1.91 -12.23
N ALA A 39 7.07 2.75 -12.16
CA ALA A 39 5.83 2.41 -11.48
C ALA A 39 5.21 1.12 -12.05
N PHE A 40 5.12 1.01 -13.38
CA PHE A 40 4.64 -0.22 -14.04
C PHE A 40 5.60 -1.40 -13.84
N LEU A 41 6.90 -1.17 -13.91
CA LEU A 41 7.90 -2.21 -13.68
C LEU A 41 7.88 -2.72 -12.23
N TRP A 42 7.63 -1.87 -11.24
CA TRP A 42 7.47 -2.28 -9.85
C TRP A 42 6.20 -3.09 -9.61
N ILE A 43 5.10 -2.77 -10.29
CA ILE A 43 3.90 -3.62 -10.28
C ILE A 43 4.27 -5.02 -10.82
N ALA A 44 4.94 -5.07 -11.97
CA ALA A 44 5.41 -6.34 -12.53
C ALA A 44 6.40 -7.06 -11.61
N PHE A 45 7.30 -6.34 -10.93
CA PHE A 45 8.22 -6.88 -9.93
C PHE A 45 7.48 -7.60 -8.79
N VAL A 46 6.47 -6.95 -8.21
CA VAL A 46 5.66 -7.53 -7.12
C VAL A 46 4.93 -8.78 -7.61
N VAL A 47 4.26 -8.68 -8.77
CA VAL A 47 3.55 -9.81 -9.40
C VAL A 47 4.49 -10.99 -9.60
N LEU A 48 5.65 -10.75 -10.21
CA LEU A 48 6.63 -11.80 -10.50
C LEU A 48 7.32 -12.33 -9.24
N SER A 49 7.43 -11.53 -8.17
CA SER A 49 7.91 -11.99 -6.86
C SER A 49 6.92 -12.96 -6.20
N VAL A 50 5.61 -12.73 -6.34
CA VAL A 50 4.59 -13.70 -5.90
C VAL A 50 4.70 -15.01 -6.70
N VAL A 51 4.94 -14.94 -8.00
CA VAL A 51 5.21 -16.14 -8.81
C VAL A 51 6.44 -16.88 -8.33
N ALA A 52 7.52 -16.11 -8.07
CA ALA A 52 8.77 -16.67 -7.55
C ALA A 52 8.56 -17.32 -6.18
N PHE A 53 7.70 -16.74 -5.32
CA PHE A 53 7.32 -17.33 -4.02
C PHE A 53 6.81 -18.77 -4.20
N PHE A 54 5.81 -18.97 -5.05
CA PHE A 54 5.26 -20.32 -5.31
C PHE A 54 6.29 -21.22 -6.01
N ALA A 55 7.06 -20.68 -6.95
CA ALA A 55 8.10 -21.46 -7.61
C ALA A 55 9.15 -21.98 -6.60
N ILE A 56 9.61 -21.13 -5.67
CA ILE A 56 10.55 -21.52 -4.61
C ILE A 56 9.92 -22.51 -3.65
N LEU A 57 8.67 -22.29 -3.23
CA LEU A 57 7.95 -23.17 -2.31
C LEU A 57 7.89 -24.61 -2.85
N PHE A 58 7.64 -24.79 -4.14
CA PHE A 58 7.51 -26.12 -4.75
C PHE A 58 8.84 -26.69 -5.28
N THR A 59 9.73 -25.85 -5.81
CA THR A 59 10.95 -26.30 -6.51
C THR A 59 12.24 -25.97 -5.81
N ALA A 60 12.25 -25.17 -4.74
CA ALA A 60 13.40 -24.59 -4.07
C ALA A 60 14.29 -23.73 -5.01
N ARG A 61 13.76 -23.27 -6.15
CA ARG A 61 14.52 -22.50 -7.14
C ARG A 61 13.78 -21.25 -7.59
N TYR A 62 14.51 -20.16 -7.70
CA TYR A 62 14.00 -18.94 -8.31
C TYR A 62 14.03 -19.10 -9.85
N PRO A 63 12.93 -18.87 -10.59
CA PRO A 63 12.95 -18.95 -12.05
C PRO A 63 13.89 -17.90 -12.64
N ARG A 64 14.89 -18.30 -13.43
CA ARG A 64 15.93 -17.38 -13.94
C ARG A 64 15.38 -16.17 -14.67
N GLY A 65 14.37 -16.35 -15.55
CA GLY A 65 13.80 -15.23 -16.29
C GLY A 65 13.13 -14.18 -15.40
N ILE A 66 12.49 -14.61 -14.30
CA ILE A 66 11.90 -13.73 -13.30
C ILE A 66 13.00 -13.04 -12.49
N PHE A 67 14.04 -13.77 -12.10
CA PHE A 67 15.18 -13.23 -11.39
C PHE A 67 15.87 -12.11 -12.18
N GLU A 68 16.20 -12.36 -13.45
CA GLU A 68 16.84 -11.38 -14.32
C GLU A 68 15.97 -10.15 -14.57
N PHE A 69 14.66 -10.34 -14.73
CA PHE A 69 13.73 -9.21 -14.84
C PHE A 69 13.73 -8.38 -13.56
N ASN A 70 13.56 -9.01 -12.40
CA ASN A 70 13.53 -8.33 -11.12
C ASN A 70 14.85 -7.62 -10.81
N LEU A 71 15.97 -8.26 -11.11
CA LEU A 71 17.30 -7.65 -11.04
C LEU A 71 17.40 -6.41 -11.96
N GLY A 72 16.86 -6.51 -13.17
CA GLY A 72 16.80 -5.40 -14.10
C GLY A 72 16.00 -4.20 -13.57
N VAL A 73 14.86 -4.45 -12.91
CA VAL A 73 14.07 -3.39 -12.26
C VAL A 73 14.86 -2.72 -11.14
N LEU A 74 15.55 -3.50 -10.30
CA LEU A 74 16.39 -2.96 -9.24
C LEU A 74 17.57 -2.15 -9.80
N ARG A 75 18.24 -2.63 -10.86
CA ARG A 75 19.32 -1.91 -11.55
C ARG A 75 18.87 -0.57 -12.09
N TRP A 76 17.71 -0.54 -12.74
CA TRP A 76 17.17 0.72 -13.27
C TRP A 76 16.73 1.67 -12.14
N THR A 77 16.06 1.15 -11.11
CA THR A 77 15.67 1.93 -9.93
C THR A 77 16.91 2.57 -9.27
N TRP A 78 17.99 1.80 -9.10
CA TRP A 78 19.23 2.32 -8.53
C TRP A 78 19.85 3.45 -9.38
N ARG A 79 19.93 3.28 -10.70
CA ARG A 79 20.44 4.33 -11.58
C ARG A 79 19.63 5.62 -11.50
N VAL A 80 18.32 5.52 -11.44
CA VAL A 80 17.42 6.68 -11.30
C VAL A 80 17.57 7.31 -9.91
N ALA A 81 17.65 6.53 -8.85
CA ALA A 81 17.89 7.03 -7.50
C ALA A 81 19.26 7.73 -7.40
N PHE A 82 20.30 7.15 -7.98
CA PHE A 82 21.65 7.71 -8.02
C PHE A 82 21.74 9.04 -8.79
N TYR A 83 20.99 9.18 -9.87
CA TYR A 83 20.83 10.43 -10.62
C TYR A 83 20.04 11.48 -9.85
N SER A 84 18.94 11.08 -9.22
CA SER A 84 17.99 11.94 -8.52
C SER A 84 18.31 12.04 -7.01
N TYR A 85 17.30 12.12 -6.17
CA TYR A 85 17.44 12.40 -4.74
C TYR A 85 17.75 11.17 -3.86
N GLY A 86 18.10 10.02 -4.45
CA GLY A 86 18.66 8.90 -3.69
C GLY A 86 20.13 9.14 -3.29
N ALA A 87 20.95 9.69 -4.20
CA ALA A 87 22.35 9.97 -3.93
C ALA A 87 22.88 11.25 -4.60
N LEU A 88 22.25 11.75 -5.67
CA LEU A 88 22.73 12.91 -6.48
C LEU A 88 24.20 12.75 -6.97
N GLY A 89 24.63 11.52 -7.25
CA GLY A 89 26.03 11.18 -7.52
C GLY A 89 26.53 11.48 -8.93
N THR A 90 25.61 11.77 -9.89
CA THR A 90 25.95 12.02 -11.31
C THR A 90 25.00 13.00 -11.95
N ASP A 91 25.47 13.73 -12.96
CA ASP A 91 24.63 14.55 -13.85
C ASP A 91 24.27 13.83 -15.15
N ARG A 92 24.79 12.61 -15.36
CA ARG A 92 24.48 11.79 -16.54
C ARG A 92 23.07 11.22 -16.43
N TYR A 93 22.27 11.46 -17.47
CA TYR A 93 20.90 10.97 -17.53
C TYR A 93 20.86 9.43 -17.52
N PRO A 94 20.02 8.77 -16.73
CA PRO A 94 19.96 7.32 -16.65
C PRO A 94 19.52 6.68 -17.98
N PRO A 95 20.12 5.58 -18.42
CA PRO A 95 19.66 4.89 -19.62
C PRO A 95 18.35 4.12 -19.35
N PHE A 96 17.43 4.12 -20.33
CA PHE A 96 16.19 3.35 -20.32
C PHE A 96 16.46 1.87 -20.64
N THR A 97 16.99 1.12 -19.70
CA THR A 97 17.29 -0.30 -19.89
C THR A 97 17.21 -1.09 -18.59
N LEU A 98 16.73 -2.33 -18.66
CA LEU A 98 16.81 -3.30 -17.58
C LEU A 98 18.19 -3.99 -17.51
N GLY A 99 18.96 -3.93 -18.58
CA GLY A 99 20.29 -4.53 -18.67
C GLY A 99 21.32 -3.83 -17.79
N ALA A 100 22.49 -4.45 -17.71
CA ALA A 100 23.66 -3.81 -17.12
C ALA A 100 24.08 -2.60 -17.97
N ALA A 101 24.56 -1.55 -17.32
CA ALA A 101 25.09 -0.34 -17.95
C ALA A 101 26.48 -0.06 -17.34
N PRO A 102 27.52 -0.76 -17.82
CA PRO A 102 28.87 -0.71 -17.21
C PRO A 102 29.50 0.67 -17.27
N ASP A 103 29.13 1.49 -18.26
CA ASP A 103 29.63 2.86 -18.42
C ASP A 103 28.94 3.87 -17.48
N TYR A 104 27.88 3.46 -16.78
CA TYR A 104 27.15 4.33 -15.85
C TYR A 104 27.77 4.25 -14.45
N PRO A 105 27.91 5.38 -13.72
CA PRO A 105 28.65 5.39 -12.44
C PRO A 105 27.91 4.72 -11.28
N ALA A 106 26.76 4.10 -11.53
CA ALA A 106 25.96 3.37 -10.53
C ALA A 106 25.66 1.96 -11.04
N THR A 107 26.13 0.94 -10.31
CA THR A 107 25.96 -0.47 -10.65
C THR A 107 25.27 -1.21 -9.51
N LEU A 108 24.48 -2.21 -9.86
CA LEU A 108 23.83 -3.12 -8.92
C LEU A 108 23.87 -4.52 -9.50
N ASP A 109 24.26 -5.47 -8.66
CA ASP A 109 24.20 -6.88 -8.99
C ASP A 109 23.76 -7.73 -7.80
N VAL A 110 23.08 -8.84 -8.10
CA VAL A 110 22.64 -9.82 -7.10
C VAL A 110 23.03 -11.20 -7.64
N VAL A 111 23.78 -11.94 -6.83
CA VAL A 111 24.21 -13.29 -7.19
C VAL A 111 22.99 -14.21 -7.28
N TYR A 112 22.84 -14.88 -8.42
CA TYR A 112 21.76 -15.83 -8.61
C TYR A 112 21.89 -17.00 -7.62
N PRO A 113 20.88 -17.28 -6.77
CA PRO A 113 20.94 -18.36 -5.79
C PRO A 113 20.81 -19.73 -6.47
N GLY A 114 21.65 -20.68 -6.10
CA GLY A 114 21.56 -22.05 -6.58
C GLY A 114 20.30 -22.75 -6.10
N GLU A 115 20.04 -22.68 -4.79
CA GLU A 115 18.86 -23.21 -4.12
C GLU A 115 18.40 -22.24 -3.02
N LEU A 116 17.09 -22.17 -2.80
CA LEU A 116 16.46 -21.35 -1.78
C LEU A 116 15.62 -22.22 -0.84
N SER A 117 15.56 -21.82 0.42
CA SER A 117 14.82 -22.53 1.45
C SER A 117 13.30 -22.38 1.26
N ARG A 118 12.59 -23.50 1.13
CA ARG A 118 11.12 -23.55 1.07
C ARG A 118 10.44 -23.05 2.34
N GLY A 119 11.07 -23.25 3.50
CA GLY A 119 10.55 -22.78 4.78
C GLY A 119 10.75 -21.29 4.98
N LEU A 120 11.92 -20.76 4.62
CA LEU A 120 12.21 -19.33 4.74
C LEU A 120 11.32 -18.49 3.83
N VAL A 121 10.95 -18.96 2.65
CA VAL A 121 10.10 -18.22 1.72
C VAL A 121 8.76 -17.83 2.36
N LEU A 122 8.23 -18.62 3.29
CA LEU A 122 6.96 -18.37 3.97
C LEU A 122 7.03 -17.21 4.97
N VAL A 123 8.19 -16.97 5.57
CA VAL A 123 8.31 -16.05 6.72
C VAL A 123 9.26 -14.87 6.49
N LYS A 124 10.23 -14.98 5.56
CA LYS A 124 11.31 -14.01 5.46
C LYS A 124 10.86 -12.63 5.03
N TRP A 125 9.90 -12.52 4.11
CA TRP A 125 9.49 -11.25 3.50
C TRP A 125 8.61 -10.40 4.42
N TRP A 126 7.87 -10.99 5.35
CA TRP A 126 6.99 -10.27 6.27
C TRP A 126 7.46 -10.35 7.73
N LEU A 127 7.81 -11.53 8.26
CA LEU A 127 8.16 -11.69 9.67
C LEU A 127 9.63 -11.36 9.95
N LEU A 128 10.55 -12.00 9.22
CA LEU A 128 11.99 -11.80 9.47
C LEU A 128 12.48 -10.43 8.98
N ALA A 129 11.79 -9.79 8.05
CA ALA A 129 12.12 -8.47 7.57
C ALA A 129 11.60 -7.31 8.46
N ILE A 130 10.72 -7.56 9.46
CA ILE A 130 10.17 -6.53 10.36
C ILE A 130 11.26 -5.60 10.94
N PRO A 131 12.36 -6.09 11.55
CA PRO A 131 13.37 -5.21 12.11
C PRO A 131 14.00 -4.28 11.08
N HIS A 132 14.17 -4.79 9.84
CA HIS A 132 14.70 -3.98 8.74
C HIS A 132 13.70 -2.96 8.24
N TYR A 133 12.40 -3.30 8.18
CA TYR A 133 11.36 -2.36 7.78
C TYR A 133 11.26 -1.17 8.73
N LEU A 134 11.43 -1.39 10.05
CA LEU A 134 11.48 -0.30 11.02
C LEU A 134 12.65 0.64 10.74
N VAL A 135 13.83 0.11 10.44
CA VAL A 135 15.02 0.90 10.08
C VAL A 135 14.81 1.62 8.73
N LEU A 136 14.26 0.94 7.73
CA LEU A 136 13.95 1.53 6.44
C LEU A 136 12.93 2.68 6.56
N GLY A 137 11.98 2.59 7.50
CA GLY A 137 11.05 3.67 7.80
C GLY A 137 11.75 4.97 8.19
N VAL A 138 12.84 4.88 8.95
CA VAL A 138 13.69 6.04 9.28
C VAL A 138 14.46 6.52 8.06
N PHE A 139 14.99 5.62 7.23
CA PHE A 139 15.81 5.98 6.07
C PHE A 139 15.02 6.65 4.96
N LEU A 140 13.82 6.12 4.67
CA LEU A 140 12.99 6.52 3.54
C LEU A 140 11.87 7.52 3.94
N GLY A 141 11.69 7.76 5.25
CA GLY A 141 10.55 8.52 5.77
C GLY A 141 9.32 7.64 5.98
N GLY A 142 8.62 7.83 7.10
CA GLY A 142 7.58 6.92 7.62
C GLY A 142 6.37 6.60 6.72
N GLY A 143 6.27 7.18 5.52
CA GLY A 143 5.21 6.88 4.54
C GLY A 143 5.16 5.43 4.05
N TRP A 144 6.24 4.65 4.19
CA TRP A 144 6.25 3.23 3.82
C TRP A 144 5.47 2.34 4.81
N PHE A 145 5.35 2.75 6.07
CA PHE A 145 4.60 2.01 7.10
C PHE A 145 3.14 2.45 7.25
N ALA A 146 2.71 3.50 6.56
CA ALA A 146 1.32 3.98 6.56
C ALA A 146 0.35 3.05 5.79
N TRP A 147 0.76 1.85 5.43
CA TRP A 147 -0.17 0.84 4.92
C TRP A 147 -1.10 0.26 6.00
N GLY A 148 -0.91 0.60 7.28
CA GLY A 148 -1.81 0.26 8.38
C GLY A 148 -2.64 1.45 8.89
N GLY A 149 -2.47 2.63 8.32
CA GLY A 149 -3.31 3.80 8.58
C GLY A 149 -4.48 3.81 7.62
N GLY A 150 -5.69 3.70 8.17
CA GLY A 150 -6.95 3.59 7.44
C GLY A 150 -7.05 4.52 6.23
N TRP A 151 -7.80 4.08 5.26
CA TRP A 151 -8.27 4.86 4.13
C TRP A 151 -9.19 5.96 4.68
N ASP A 152 -8.59 7.02 5.22
CA ASP A 152 -9.31 8.22 5.60
C ASP A 152 -9.66 8.96 4.31
N ARG A 153 -10.86 8.69 3.81
CA ARG A 153 -11.51 9.44 2.75
C ARG A 153 -12.25 10.59 3.38
N GLY A 154 -11.56 11.66 3.68
CA GLY A 154 -12.19 12.84 4.21
C GLY A 154 -11.27 14.05 4.11
N GLY A 155 -11.61 14.96 3.21
CA GLY A 155 -11.01 16.29 3.11
C GLY A 155 -9.86 16.46 2.14
N ASP A 156 -9.88 17.54 1.36
CA ASP A 156 -8.95 18.01 0.34
C ASP A 156 -7.51 18.30 0.81
N ASP A 157 -7.13 17.81 1.98
CA ASP A 157 -5.78 17.91 2.50
C ASP A 157 -5.00 16.61 2.29
N TRP A 158 -4.33 16.49 1.17
CA TRP A 158 -3.20 15.58 0.95
C TRP A 158 -2.06 15.94 1.93
N ARG A 159 -2.29 15.74 3.22
CA ARG A 159 -1.22 15.88 4.22
C ARG A 159 -0.37 14.62 4.18
N TRP A 160 0.77 14.73 3.51
CA TRP A 160 1.91 13.83 3.68
C TRP A 160 2.26 13.76 5.19
N ARG A 161 1.73 12.79 5.92
CA ARG A 161 2.09 12.53 7.33
C ARG A 161 3.45 11.83 7.48
N GLY A 162 4.26 11.72 6.44
CA GLY A 162 5.64 11.26 6.49
C GLY A 162 6.59 12.42 6.27
N GLY A 163 7.41 12.74 7.25
CA GLY A 163 8.55 13.68 7.07
C GLY A 163 9.55 13.10 6.04
N PRO A 164 10.41 13.93 5.46
CA PRO A 164 11.48 13.47 4.58
C PRO A 164 12.36 12.47 5.34
N GLY A 165 12.65 11.32 4.73
CA GLY A 165 13.51 10.31 5.31
C GLY A 165 14.96 10.82 5.49
N LEU A 166 15.73 10.08 6.27
CA LEU A 166 17.12 10.42 6.56
C LEU A 166 17.96 10.58 5.28
N ILE A 167 17.77 9.70 4.29
CA ILE A 167 18.44 9.77 2.98
C ILE A 167 18.11 11.10 2.29
N ALA A 168 16.83 11.44 2.19
CA ALA A 168 16.39 12.67 1.53
C ALA A 168 16.93 13.93 2.23
N LEU A 169 16.96 13.95 3.57
CA LEU A 169 17.55 15.06 4.35
C LEU A 169 19.05 15.21 4.10
N LEU A 170 19.79 14.10 4.11
CA LEU A 170 21.24 14.11 3.86
C LEU A 170 21.56 14.56 2.44
N VAL A 171 20.81 14.06 1.45
CA VAL A 171 20.98 14.45 0.04
C VAL A 171 20.58 15.91 -0.18
N LEU A 172 19.53 16.41 0.48
CA LEU A 172 19.16 17.82 0.45
C LEU A 172 20.27 18.69 1.04
N PHE A 173 20.84 18.29 2.19
CA PHE A 173 21.96 19.01 2.78
C PHE A 173 23.18 19.02 1.86
N ALA A 174 23.50 17.90 1.23
CA ALA A 174 24.58 17.81 0.25
C ALA A 174 24.31 18.65 -1.01
N ALA A 175 23.05 18.71 -1.49
CA ALA A 175 22.63 19.55 -2.60
C ALA A 175 22.78 21.05 -2.28
N VAL A 176 22.40 21.46 -1.07
CA VAL A 176 22.60 22.83 -0.59
C VAL A 176 24.10 23.15 -0.48
N ALA A 177 24.90 22.23 0.06
CA ALA A 177 26.35 22.41 0.10
C ALA A 177 26.95 22.52 -1.32
N LEU A 178 26.51 21.70 -2.27
CA LEU A 178 26.91 21.76 -3.68
C LEU A 178 26.56 23.12 -4.31
N LEU A 179 25.37 23.67 -4.01
CA LEU A 179 24.91 24.96 -4.52
C LEU A 179 25.85 26.10 -4.15
N PHE A 180 26.29 26.16 -2.88
CA PHE A 180 27.10 27.26 -2.36
C PHE A 180 28.61 27.02 -2.53
N THR A 181 29.09 25.79 -2.34
CA THR A 181 30.53 25.45 -2.32
C THR A 181 31.05 24.87 -3.62
N LYS A 182 30.16 24.51 -4.57
CA LYS A 182 30.46 23.74 -5.81
C LYS A 182 31.12 22.38 -5.54
N ARG A 183 30.98 21.85 -4.34
CA ARG A 183 31.55 20.57 -3.93
C ARG A 183 30.49 19.74 -3.23
N TYR A 184 30.38 18.49 -3.63
CA TYR A 184 29.57 17.52 -2.90
C TYR A 184 30.41 16.97 -1.74
N PRO A 185 29.91 16.99 -0.50
CA PRO A 185 30.68 16.47 0.65
C PRO A 185 30.82 14.94 0.56
N HIS A 186 32.04 14.45 0.34
CA HIS A 186 32.30 12.99 0.16
C HIS A 186 31.83 12.16 1.35
N GLY A 187 32.00 12.63 2.59
CA GLY A 187 31.55 11.88 3.77
C GLY A 187 30.04 11.68 3.82
N ILE A 188 29.25 12.66 3.34
CA ILE A 188 27.80 12.51 3.23
C ILE A 188 27.46 11.51 2.11
N PHE A 189 28.13 11.60 0.97
CA PHE A 189 27.96 10.68 -0.14
C PHE A 189 28.21 9.22 0.28
N ASP A 190 29.35 8.96 0.93
CA ASP A 190 29.75 7.63 1.39
C ASP A 190 28.75 7.08 2.42
N PHE A 191 28.23 7.94 3.29
CA PHE A 191 27.21 7.55 4.28
C PHE A 191 25.87 7.22 3.61
N VAL A 192 25.41 8.06 2.68
CA VAL A 192 24.17 7.81 1.89
C VAL A 192 24.26 6.50 1.12
N LEU A 193 25.40 6.22 0.48
CA LEU A 193 25.62 4.93 -0.18
C LEU A 193 25.52 3.75 0.79
N GLY A 194 26.00 3.90 2.02
CA GLY A 194 25.86 2.88 3.05
C GLY A 194 24.38 2.61 3.40
N LEU A 195 23.54 3.67 3.47
CA LEU A 195 22.10 3.55 3.68
C LEU A 195 21.41 2.89 2.48
N ASP A 196 21.73 3.31 1.25
CA ASP A 196 21.17 2.74 0.02
C ASP A 196 21.53 1.25 -0.15
N ARG A 197 22.76 0.84 0.21
CA ARG A 197 23.16 -0.57 0.26
C ARG A 197 22.26 -1.38 1.18
N TRP A 198 22.00 -0.85 2.38
CA TRP A 198 21.10 -1.51 3.31
C TRP A 198 19.69 -1.65 2.72
N VAL A 199 19.14 -0.55 2.17
CA VAL A 199 17.81 -0.56 1.51
C VAL A 199 17.75 -1.66 0.45
N VAL A 200 18.72 -1.71 -0.47
CA VAL A 200 18.72 -2.67 -1.58
C VAL A 200 18.89 -4.11 -1.10
N ARG A 201 19.72 -4.37 -0.09
CA ARG A 201 19.84 -5.69 0.54
C ARG A 201 18.50 -6.17 1.11
N VAL A 202 17.78 -5.28 1.82
CA VAL A 202 16.45 -5.62 2.36
C VAL A 202 15.45 -5.85 1.24
N VAL A 203 15.45 -5.04 0.18
CA VAL A 203 14.55 -5.22 -0.97
C VAL A 203 14.85 -6.54 -1.70
N ALA A 204 16.11 -6.91 -1.90
CA ALA A 204 16.49 -8.19 -2.51
C ALA A 204 16.08 -9.39 -1.64
N TYR A 205 16.21 -9.28 -0.32
CA TYR A 205 15.77 -10.28 0.65
C TYR A 205 14.25 -10.44 0.66
N ALA A 206 13.51 -9.33 0.76
CA ALA A 206 12.05 -9.31 0.71
C ALA A 206 11.49 -9.73 -0.65
N GLY A 207 12.17 -9.38 -1.75
CA GLY A 207 11.90 -9.83 -3.12
C GLY A 207 12.31 -11.28 -3.41
N LEU A 208 12.66 -12.03 -2.35
CA LEU A 208 12.99 -13.47 -2.38
C LEU A 208 14.24 -13.84 -3.18
N MET A 209 15.05 -12.86 -3.60
CA MET A 209 16.22 -13.06 -4.47
C MET A 209 17.39 -13.73 -3.76
N THR A 210 17.43 -13.72 -2.43
CA THR A 210 18.46 -14.34 -1.60
C THR A 210 17.87 -14.83 -0.28
N ASP A 211 18.48 -15.88 0.32
CA ASP A 211 18.17 -16.32 1.69
C ASP A 211 19.15 -15.72 2.73
N ALA A 212 20.19 -15.02 2.27
CA ALA A 212 21.11 -14.35 3.16
C ALA A 212 20.39 -13.18 3.88
N TYR A 213 20.32 -13.28 5.22
CA TYR A 213 19.72 -12.24 6.03
C TYR A 213 20.54 -10.95 5.95
N PRO A 214 19.94 -9.78 5.66
CA PRO A 214 20.67 -8.54 5.53
C PRO A 214 21.44 -8.22 6.83
N PRO A 215 22.74 -7.96 6.77
CA PRO A 215 23.50 -7.64 7.97
C PRO A 215 23.16 -6.24 8.48
N PHE A 216 23.06 -6.07 9.81
CA PHE A 216 22.91 -4.76 10.46
C PHE A 216 24.25 -4.02 10.49
N ARG A 217 24.72 -3.61 9.32
CA ARG A 217 25.96 -2.84 9.16
C ARG A 217 25.82 -1.81 8.05
N LEU A 218 26.50 -0.68 8.22
CA LEU A 218 26.63 0.36 7.21
C LEU A 218 28.01 0.21 6.54
N ASP A 219 28.00 -0.22 5.29
CA ASP A 219 29.22 -0.32 4.47
C ASP A 219 29.36 1.01 3.70
N GLN A 220 30.18 1.93 4.24
CA GLN A 220 30.40 3.25 3.67
C GLN A 220 31.46 3.20 2.54
N GLY A 221 31.35 4.12 1.57
CA GLY A 221 32.28 4.30 0.47
C GLY A 221 31.75 3.87 -0.88
N GLY A 222 32.37 4.35 -1.97
CA GLY A 222 31.90 4.14 -3.35
C GLY A 222 31.97 2.69 -3.81
N GLU A 223 32.99 1.94 -3.37
CA GLU A 223 33.19 0.52 -3.69
C GLU A 223 32.93 -0.34 -2.47
N GLU A 224 32.31 -1.50 -2.68
CA GLU A 224 32.05 -2.45 -1.61
C GLU A 224 33.31 -3.26 -1.34
N LYS A 225 33.96 -3.03 -0.20
CA LYS A 225 35.20 -3.73 0.21
C LYS A 225 34.87 -5.18 0.52
N GLU A 226 35.58 -6.12 -0.11
CA GLU A 226 35.51 -7.53 0.26
C GLU A 226 35.90 -7.73 1.73
N PRO A 227 35.15 -8.51 2.52
CA PRO A 227 35.55 -8.83 3.89
C PRO A 227 36.79 -9.71 3.88
N GLY A 228 37.94 -9.13 4.06
CA GLY A 228 39.20 -9.90 4.15
C GLY A 228 40.48 -9.20 3.73
N THR A 229 40.41 -8.07 3.04
CA THR A 229 41.65 -7.39 2.56
C THR A 229 42.04 -6.25 3.50
N ARG A 230 42.58 -6.60 4.67
CA ARG A 230 43.52 -5.73 5.38
C ARG A 230 44.92 -6.09 4.89
N GLY A 231 45.47 -5.23 4.04
CA GLY A 231 46.89 -5.16 3.75
C GLY A 231 47.43 -6.38 2.99
N ALA A 232 47.34 -6.36 1.67
CA ALA A 232 48.28 -7.06 0.81
C ALA A 232 48.62 -6.15 -0.37
N GLU A 233 49.87 -5.86 -0.54
CA GLU A 233 50.52 -5.19 -1.66
C GLU A 233 50.09 -5.82 -3.00
N GLU A 234 49.99 -4.94 -3.98
CA GLU A 234 49.67 -5.21 -5.38
C GLU A 234 50.60 -6.28 -5.98
N PRO A 235 50.10 -7.41 -6.48
CA PRO A 235 50.92 -8.31 -7.30
C PRO A 235 50.83 -7.94 -8.79
N PRO A 236 51.88 -8.21 -9.58
CA PRO A 236 51.99 -7.76 -10.96
C PRO A 236 51.01 -8.47 -11.90
N ALA A 237 50.68 -7.76 -12.98
CA ALA A 237 49.77 -8.16 -14.03
C ALA A 237 50.02 -9.57 -14.61
N PRO A 238 49.00 -10.41 -14.82
CA PRO A 238 49.12 -11.61 -15.59
C PRO A 238 48.87 -11.38 -17.09
N SER A 239 49.71 -11.99 -17.87
CA SER A 239 49.63 -12.15 -19.33
C SER A 239 48.39 -12.91 -19.82
N PRO A 240 48.07 -12.74 -21.12
CA PRO A 240 46.81 -13.20 -21.69
C PRO A 240 46.92 -14.66 -22.13
N ALA A 241 45.93 -15.42 -21.85
CA ALA A 241 45.36 -16.51 -22.66
C ALA A 241 44.50 -17.43 -21.79
N SER A 242 43.26 -17.41 -22.00
CA SER A 242 42.44 -18.61 -21.84
C SER A 242 41.22 -18.52 -22.77
N GLU A 243 41.16 -19.55 -23.57
CA GLU A 243 40.28 -19.79 -24.70
C GLU A 243 38.78 -19.51 -24.40
N ALA A 244 38.16 -18.87 -25.39
CA ALA A 244 36.72 -18.74 -25.48
C ALA A 244 36.10 -20.14 -25.62
N VAL A 245 35.42 -20.58 -24.56
CA VAL A 245 34.43 -21.64 -24.68
C VAL A 245 33.19 -21.00 -25.35
N GLU A 246 32.97 -21.35 -26.61
CA GLU A 246 31.75 -21.03 -27.35
C GLU A 246 30.54 -21.51 -26.54
N ALA A 247 29.83 -20.54 -25.94
CA ALA A 247 28.51 -20.79 -25.42
C ALA A 247 27.58 -21.00 -26.63
N GLY A 248 27.12 -22.23 -26.80
CA GLY A 248 26.08 -22.55 -27.78
C GLY A 248 24.87 -21.63 -27.62
N PRO A 249 24.08 -21.41 -28.67
CA PRO A 249 22.96 -20.48 -28.64
C PRO A 249 21.98 -20.88 -27.52
N PRO A 250 21.46 -19.91 -26.74
CA PRO A 250 20.50 -20.21 -25.70
C PRO A 250 19.28 -20.87 -26.35
N SER A 251 18.95 -22.08 -25.92
CA SER A 251 17.74 -22.78 -26.31
C SER A 251 16.57 -21.92 -25.87
N GLY A 252 15.97 -21.18 -26.81
CA GLY A 252 14.83 -20.32 -26.56
C GLY A 252 13.70 -21.14 -25.97
N ARG A 253 13.23 -20.75 -24.77
CA ARG A 253 12.00 -21.29 -24.23
C ARG A 253 10.90 -21.09 -25.29
N GLY A 254 10.23 -22.14 -25.73
CA GLY A 254 9.15 -22.01 -26.69
C GLY A 254 8.13 -20.99 -26.17
N ALA A 255 7.68 -20.06 -27.02
CA ALA A 255 6.76 -18.97 -26.69
C ALA A 255 5.54 -19.44 -25.86
N GLY A 256 5.08 -20.68 -26.06
CA GLY A 256 3.99 -21.29 -25.30
C GLY A 256 4.32 -21.58 -23.82
N GLY A 257 5.58 -21.86 -23.47
CA GLY A 257 5.97 -22.04 -22.06
C GLY A 257 5.99 -20.72 -21.27
N VAL A 258 6.45 -19.64 -21.92
CA VAL A 258 6.44 -18.29 -21.33
C VAL A 258 5.00 -17.80 -21.16
N ALA A 259 4.14 -17.98 -22.18
CA ALA A 259 2.74 -17.60 -22.09
C ALA A 259 2.00 -18.29 -20.95
N LEU A 260 2.21 -19.59 -20.73
CA LEU A 260 1.62 -20.35 -19.62
C LEU A 260 2.13 -19.86 -18.24
N LEU A 261 3.38 -19.47 -18.14
CA LEU A 261 3.94 -18.87 -16.91
C LEU A 261 3.29 -17.52 -16.62
N VAL A 262 3.16 -16.66 -17.61
CA VAL A 262 2.55 -15.33 -17.45
C VAL A 262 1.06 -15.45 -17.09
N VAL A 263 0.29 -16.23 -17.84
CA VAL A 263 -1.15 -16.44 -17.59
C VAL A 263 -1.37 -17.10 -16.23
N GLY A 264 -0.60 -18.15 -15.90
CA GLY A 264 -0.67 -18.80 -14.59
C GLY A 264 -0.34 -17.86 -13.43
N SER A 265 0.53 -16.89 -13.65
CA SER A 265 0.92 -15.89 -12.64
C SER A 265 -0.18 -14.86 -12.40
N ILE A 266 -0.78 -14.35 -13.46
CA ILE A 266 -1.92 -13.44 -13.36
C ILE A 266 -3.08 -14.17 -12.65
N ALA A 267 -3.34 -15.43 -13.01
CA ALA A 267 -4.36 -16.25 -12.36
C ALA A 267 -4.06 -16.46 -10.86
N ALA A 268 -2.80 -16.66 -10.47
CA ALA A 268 -2.41 -16.80 -9.06
C ALA A 268 -2.64 -15.52 -8.24
N LEU A 269 -2.40 -14.35 -8.83
CA LEU A 269 -2.68 -13.05 -8.18
C LEU A 269 -4.17 -12.82 -8.00
N LEU A 270 -4.96 -13.07 -9.05
CA LEU A 270 -6.41 -12.97 -8.96
C LEU A 270 -6.94 -13.94 -7.92
N ALA A 271 -6.44 -15.17 -7.89
CA ALA A 271 -6.78 -16.16 -6.88
C ALA A 271 -6.48 -15.67 -5.46
N PHE A 272 -5.30 -15.07 -5.25
CA PHE A 272 -4.91 -14.50 -3.96
C PHE A 272 -5.85 -13.35 -3.55
N ALA A 273 -6.15 -12.42 -4.46
CA ALA A 273 -7.08 -11.32 -4.19
C ALA A 273 -8.48 -11.83 -3.81
N LEU A 274 -8.99 -12.84 -4.55
CA LEU A 274 -10.28 -13.48 -4.26
C LEU A 274 -10.30 -14.19 -2.89
N LEU A 275 -9.22 -14.89 -2.54
CA LEU A 275 -9.08 -15.56 -1.24
C LEU A 275 -9.02 -14.56 -0.09
N VAL A 276 -8.25 -13.48 -0.23
CA VAL A 276 -8.16 -12.42 0.79
C VAL A 276 -9.51 -11.71 0.94
N GLY A 277 -10.16 -11.33 -0.18
CA GLY A 277 -11.48 -10.71 -0.17
C GLY A 277 -12.54 -11.63 0.42
N GLY A 278 -12.51 -12.92 0.07
CA GLY A 278 -13.43 -13.92 0.62
C GLY A 278 -13.22 -14.14 2.14
N CYS A 279 -11.97 -14.22 2.60
CA CYS A 279 -11.68 -14.30 4.03
C CYS A 279 -12.15 -13.05 4.77
N ALA A 280 -11.91 -11.85 4.21
CA ALA A 280 -12.34 -10.60 4.82
C ALA A 280 -13.88 -10.55 4.94
N ALA A 281 -14.61 -10.91 3.88
CA ALA A 281 -16.08 -10.96 3.90
C ALA A 281 -16.61 -11.93 4.98
N VAL A 282 -16.03 -13.14 5.08
CA VAL A 282 -16.42 -14.12 6.10
C VAL A 282 -16.08 -13.62 7.50
N VAL A 283 -14.94 -12.96 7.70
CA VAL A 283 -14.57 -12.41 9.02
C VAL A 283 -15.53 -11.30 9.42
N VAL A 284 -15.84 -10.36 8.53
CA VAL A 284 -16.81 -9.28 8.79
C VAL A 284 -18.17 -9.86 9.14
N ASP A 285 -18.67 -10.81 8.34
CA ASP A 285 -19.94 -11.49 8.60
C ASP A 285 -19.98 -12.16 9.98
N ARG A 286 -18.88 -12.80 10.41
CA ARG A 286 -18.82 -13.55 11.69
C ARG A 286 -18.55 -12.68 12.91
N THR A 287 -17.92 -11.51 12.75
CA THR A 287 -17.47 -10.68 13.88
C THR A 287 -18.29 -9.43 14.09
N GLN A 288 -19.00 -8.95 13.05
CA GLN A 288 -19.74 -7.70 13.10
C GLN A 288 -21.25 -7.89 12.89
N ARG A 289 -21.71 -9.11 12.63
CA ARG A 289 -23.14 -9.42 12.53
C ARG A 289 -23.72 -9.59 13.93
N ASP A 290 -24.83 -8.90 14.23
CA ASP A 290 -25.59 -9.08 15.45
C ASP A 290 -26.50 -10.32 15.41
N ASP A 291 -27.21 -10.59 16.52
CA ASP A 291 -28.09 -11.77 16.63
C ASP A 291 -29.29 -11.71 15.65
N ASP A 292 -29.66 -10.52 15.18
CA ASP A 292 -30.76 -10.28 14.23
C ASP A 292 -30.31 -10.31 12.78
N GLY A 293 -29.00 -10.41 12.51
CA GLY A 293 -28.47 -10.53 11.15
C GLY A 293 -27.89 -9.24 10.56
N PHE A 294 -27.85 -8.14 11.30
CA PHE A 294 -27.31 -6.86 10.83
C PHE A 294 -25.81 -6.77 11.06
N VAL A 295 -25.08 -6.28 10.06
CA VAL A 295 -23.68 -5.90 10.20
C VAL A 295 -23.64 -4.48 10.72
N MET A 296 -23.26 -4.32 12.01
CA MET A 296 -23.28 -3.03 12.72
C MET A 296 -21.91 -2.37 12.70
N SER A 297 -21.89 -1.02 12.60
CA SER A 297 -20.70 -0.22 12.86
C SER A 297 -20.35 -0.21 14.35
N PRO A 298 -19.13 0.16 14.74
CA PRO A 298 -18.86 0.53 16.12
C PRO A 298 -19.81 1.64 16.58
N THR A 299 -20.14 1.63 17.87
CA THR A 299 -20.91 2.71 18.50
C THR A 299 -20.03 3.95 18.68
N GLU A 300 -20.52 5.11 18.27
CA GLU A 300 -19.81 6.39 18.35
C GLU A 300 -20.64 7.41 19.14
N ASP A 301 -19.92 8.25 19.91
CA ASP A 301 -20.52 9.31 20.74
C ASP A 301 -20.75 10.58 19.92
N PHE A 302 -22.00 11.03 19.84
CA PHE A 302 -22.38 12.29 19.19
C PHE A 302 -22.90 13.28 20.20
N SER A 303 -22.37 14.51 20.20
CA SER A 303 -22.87 15.57 21.07
C SER A 303 -22.67 16.95 20.48
N THR A 304 -23.65 17.83 20.70
CA THR A 304 -23.62 19.24 20.30
C THR A 304 -24.33 20.12 21.29
N ALA A 305 -23.96 21.40 21.38
CA ALA A 305 -24.70 22.42 22.13
C ALA A 305 -25.87 22.99 21.35
N THR A 306 -26.05 22.66 20.08
CA THR A 306 -27.09 23.14 19.18
C THR A 306 -28.40 22.36 19.36
N TYR A 307 -29.41 22.60 18.50
CA TYR A 307 -30.72 21.97 18.57
C TYR A 307 -30.79 20.61 17.86
N ALA A 308 -29.92 20.39 16.87
CA ALA A 308 -29.91 19.15 16.09
C ALA A 308 -28.50 18.75 15.69
N ILE A 309 -28.32 17.43 15.50
CA ILE A 309 -27.20 16.84 14.76
C ILE A 309 -27.80 16.26 13.48
N ALA A 310 -27.27 16.65 12.31
CA ALA A 310 -27.66 16.11 11.02
C ALA A 310 -26.48 15.43 10.37
N SER A 311 -26.71 14.31 9.66
CA SER A 311 -25.66 13.71 8.80
C SER A 311 -25.48 14.57 7.54
N GLU A 312 -24.36 14.40 6.83
CA GLU A 312 -24.31 14.75 5.43
C GLU A 312 -25.33 13.91 4.64
N SER A 313 -25.71 14.39 3.45
CA SER A 313 -26.64 13.69 2.58
C SER A 313 -26.00 12.40 2.05
N ALA A 314 -26.70 11.30 2.20
CA ALA A 314 -26.34 10.02 1.61
C ALA A 314 -27.18 9.77 0.36
N ASP A 315 -26.53 9.73 -0.80
CA ASP A 315 -27.18 9.39 -2.06
C ASP A 315 -27.33 7.87 -2.16
N VAL A 316 -28.56 7.40 -2.20
CA VAL A 316 -28.93 6.00 -2.44
C VAL A 316 -29.36 5.88 -3.89
N ASP A 317 -28.61 5.09 -4.66
CA ASP A 317 -28.88 4.79 -6.07
C ASP A 317 -29.08 3.27 -6.22
N LEU A 318 -30.32 2.88 -6.40
CA LEU A 318 -30.73 1.49 -6.60
C LEU A 318 -30.97 1.15 -8.09
N ASP A 319 -30.62 2.05 -9.03
CA ASP A 319 -30.81 1.89 -10.48
C ASP A 319 -29.83 0.88 -11.14
N GLY A 320 -29.12 0.05 -10.37
CA GLY A 320 -28.27 -1.02 -10.86
C GLY A 320 -29.05 -2.21 -11.41
N PRO A 321 -28.38 -3.24 -12.00
CA PRO A 321 -29.05 -4.49 -12.35
C PRO A 321 -29.64 -5.15 -11.10
N ASP A 322 -30.88 -5.62 -11.16
CA ASP A 322 -31.69 -6.15 -10.05
C ASP A 322 -30.94 -7.10 -9.10
N TRP A 323 -29.94 -7.85 -9.61
CA TRP A 323 -29.12 -8.74 -8.80
C TRP A 323 -28.01 -8.02 -7.98
N ALA A 324 -27.72 -6.76 -8.28
CA ALA A 324 -26.63 -6.01 -7.68
C ALA A 324 -27.08 -4.91 -6.70
N THR A 325 -28.34 -4.55 -6.71
CA THR A 325 -28.86 -3.39 -5.97
C THR A 325 -29.88 -3.77 -4.90
N THR A 326 -30.92 -4.50 -5.26
CA THR A 326 -32.05 -4.80 -4.35
C THR A 326 -31.73 -5.95 -3.38
N ASP A 327 -30.82 -6.87 -3.74
CA ASP A 327 -30.47 -8.03 -2.91
C ASP A 327 -29.20 -7.82 -2.08
N LEU A 328 -28.47 -6.71 -2.26
CA LEU A 328 -27.18 -6.46 -1.56
C LEU A 328 -27.32 -5.64 -0.29
N VAL A 329 -28.23 -4.70 -0.24
CA VAL A 329 -28.48 -3.86 0.95
C VAL A 329 -29.95 -4.00 1.31
N GLY A 330 -30.22 -4.81 2.30
CA GLY A 330 -31.55 -4.93 2.89
C GLY A 330 -31.88 -3.74 3.81
N THR A 331 -32.62 -3.99 4.87
CA THR A 331 -33.00 -2.97 5.86
C THR A 331 -31.77 -2.31 6.49
N VAL A 332 -31.78 -0.99 6.61
CA VAL A 332 -30.81 -0.22 7.40
C VAL A 332 -31.34 -0.07 8.82
N ARG A 333 -30.48 -0.33 9.80
CA ARG A 333 -30.79 -0.20 11.23
C ARG A 333 -29.92 0.88 11.85
N ILE A 334 -30.53 1.79 12.58
CA ILE A 334 -29.84 2.74 13.46
C ILE A 334 -30.18 2.39 14.89
N ARG A 335 -29.19 2.14 15.72
CA ARG A 335 -29.33 2.06 17.17
C ARG A 335 -28.87 3.36 17.80
N SER A 336 -29.68 3.90 18.70
CA SER A 336 -29.30 5.03 19.54
C SER A 336 -29.41 4.66 21.00
N GLU A 337 -28.41 5.04 21.78
CA GLU A 337 -28.44 4.90 23.24
C GLU A 337 -28.21 6.26 23.88
N SER A 338 -29.07 6.64 24.84
CA SER A 338 -28.95 7.88 25.58
C SER A 338 -29.66 7.81 26.94
N ASP A 339 -29.05 8.42 27.97
CA ASP A 339 -29.65 8.53 29.29
C ASP A 339 -30.91 9.39 29.30
N ARG A 340 -31.05 10.28 28.32
CA ARG A 340 -32.23 11.17 28.16
C ARG A 340 -32.98 10.78 26.89
N PRO A 341 -34.33 11.09 26.86
CA PRO A 341 -35.05 10.86 25.63
C PRO A 341 -34.42 11.61 24.46
N VAL A 342 -34.15 10.90 23.37
CA VAL A 342 -33.73 11.47 22.09
C VAL A 342 -34.69 11.06 20.99
N PHE A 343 -34.77 11.89 19.97
CA PHE A 343 -35.44 11.61 18.71
C PHE A 343 -34.38 11.32 17.66
N VAL A 344 -34.53 10.23 16.90
CA VAL A 344 -33.73 9.92 15.71
C VAL A 344 -34.72 9.76 14.56
N GLY A 345 -34.49 10.45 13.45
CA GLY A 345 -35.33 10.38 12.26
C GLY A 345 -34.50 10.31 10.98
N ILE A 346 -35.04 9.63 9.98
CA ILE A 346 -34.52 9.57 8.61
C ILE A 346 -35.57 10.23 7.70
N ALA A 347 -35.10 11.17 6.87
CA ALA A 347 -35.94 11.82 5.89
C ALA A 347 -35.14 12.20 4.62
N ARG A 348 -35.88 12.59 3.58
CA ARG A 348 -35.29 13.13 2.36
C ARG A 348 -34.54 14.43 2.67
N GLU A 349 -33.41 14.62 2.00
CA GLU A 349 -32.56 15.81 2.14
C GLU A 349 -33.36 17.11 2.02
N ALA A 350 -34.26 17.19 1.03
CA ALA A 350 -35.08 18.38 0.82
C ALA A 350 -35.97 18.74 2.03
N ASP A 351 -36.60 17.74 2.66
CA ASP A 351 -37.47 17.90 3.79
C ASP A 351 -36.68 18.29 5.05
N VAL A 352 -35.53 17.67 5.26
CA VAL A 352 -34.61 18.00 6.36
C VAL A 352 -34.08 19.43 6.19
N ALA A 353 -33.66 19.79 4.97
CA ALA A 353 -33.17 21.13 4.67
C ALA A 353 -34.24 22.21 4.93
N GLU A 354 -35.52 21.95 4.58
CA GLU A 354 -36.61 22.84 4.87
C GLU A 354 -36.89 22.96 6.37
N TYR A 355 -36.91 21.84 7.12
CA TYR A 355 -37.16 21.84 8.57
C TYR A 355 -36.03 22.49 9.37
N LEU A 356 -34.77 22.31 8.94
CA LEU A 356 -33.60 22.91 9.59
C LEU A 356 -33.23 24.28 9.02
N ASP A 357 -33.97 24.84 8.07
CA ASP A 357 -33.73 26.20 7.59
C ASP A 357 -33.87 27.22 8.72
N GLY A 358 -32.83 27.99 8.94
CA GLY A 358 -32.78 28.96 10.04
C GLY A 358 -32.68 28.34 11.45
N VAL A 359 -32.54 27.02 11.59
CA VAL A 359 -32.31 26.33 12.86
C VAL A 359 -30.81 26.19 13.11
N GLU A 360 -30.37 26.46 14.35
CA GLU A 360 -28.97 26.22 14.75
C GLU A 360 -28.75 24.73 14.95
N HIS A 361 -27.90 24.13 14.09
CA HIS A 361 -27.65 22.72 14.10
C HIS A 361 -26.18 22.39 13.73
N ALA A 362 -25.72 21.19 14.07
CA ALA A 362 -24.41 20.66 13.73
C ALA A 362 -24.55 19.61 12.61
N VAL A 363 -23.80 19.77 11.53
CA VAL A 363 -23.70 18.76 10.45
C VAL A 363 -22.46 17.94 10.69
N VAL A 364 -22.60 16.61 10.76
CA VAL A 364 -21.49 15.67 10.89
C VAL A 364 -20.79 15.56 9.53
N THR A 365 -19.56 16.01 9.46
CA THR A 365 -18.74 15.97 8.23
C THR A 365 -17.76 14.81 8.19
N GLU A 366 -17.46 14.21 9.35
CA GLU A 366 -16.58 13.06 9.45
C GLU A 366 -17.04 12.19 10.63
N ILE A 367 -17.23 10.89 10.36
CA ILE A 367 -17.58 9.89 11.37
C ILE A 367 -16.30 9.15 11.78
N GLY A 368 -15.95 9.18 13.07
CA GLY A 368 -14.76 8.53 13.63
C GLY A 368 -14.75 8.67 15.14
N ARG A 369 -13.69 8.22 15.82
CA ARG A 369 -13.57 8.30 17.29
C ARG A 369 -13.84 9.69 17.88
N GLU A 370 -13.65 10.74 17.12
CA GLU A 370 -14.02 12.12 17.44
C GLU A 370 -14.74 12.67 16.21
N PRO A 371 -16.09 12.68 16.20
CA PRO A 371 -16.87 13.22 15.08
C PRO A 371 -16.55 14.71 14.86
N HIS A 372 -16.37 15.09 13.59
CA HIS A 372 -16.19 16.49 13.24
C HIS A 372 -17.52 17.09 12.80
N TYR A 373 -17.77 18.33 13.26
CA TYR A 373 -19.02 19.03 13.02
C TYR A 373 -18.78 20.35 12.30
N THR A 374 -19.66 20.66 11.36
CA THR A 374 -19.83 22.02 10.82
C THR A 374 -21.09 22.61 11.40
N GLU A 375 -20.96 23.65 12.24
CA GLU A 375 -22.10 24.31 12.85
C GLU A 375 -22.76 25.29 11.88
N ARG A 376 -24.09 25.21 11.80
CA ARG A 376 -24.96 26.15 11.10
C ARG A 376 -25.62 27.04 12.11
N GLN A 377 -25.49 28.36 11.95
CA GLN A 377 -26.07 29.35 12.84
C GLN A 377 -27.58 29.49 12.58
N GLY A 378 -28.36 29.66 13.65
CA GLY A 378 -29.80 29.81 13.54
C GLY A 378 -30.48 30.01 14.90
N GLY A 379 -31.78 29.75 14.93
CA GLY A 379 -32.64 29.79 16.11
C GLY A 379 -33.14 28.42 16.55
N ALA A 380 -34.20 28.39 17.33
CA ALA A 380 -34.87 27.16 17.70
C ALA A 380 -35.76 26.67 16.54
N PRO A 381 -36.01 25.33 16.45
CA PRO A 381 -36.95 24.78 15.47
C PRO A 381 -38.37 25.30 15.71
N GLU A 382 -39.19 25.34 14.65
CA GLU A 382 -40.58 25.83 14.74
C GLU A 382 -41.47 24.92 15.59
N GLY A 383 -41.10 23.65 15.76
CA GLY A 383 -41.84 22.69 16.59
C GLY A 383 -41.03 21.42 16.88
N PRO A 384 -41.55 20.54 17.74
CA PRO A 384 -40.92 19.27 18.06
C PRO A 384 -40.67 18.40 16.80
N PRO A 385 -39.57 17.64 16.71
CA PRO A 385 -39.30 16.79 15.55
C PRO A 385 -40.34 15.69 15.38
N ALA A 386 -40.90 15.15 16.48
CA ALA A 386 -41.90 14.09 16.42
C ALA A 386 -43.26 14.53 15.83
N ASP A 387 -43.54 15.85 15.80
CA ASP A 387 -44.78 16.40 15.23
C ASP A 387 -44.70 16.58 13.70
N GLN A 388 -43.53 16.37 13.12
CA GLN A 388 -43.32 16.49 11.68
C GLN A 388 -43.70 15.19 10.95
N ALA A 389 -44.44 15.31 9.85
CA ALA A 389 -44.97 14.15 9.11
C ALA A 389 -44.11 13.65 7.98
N PHE A 390 -42.94 14.26 7.71
CA PHE A 390 -42.07 13.94 6.58
C PHE A 390 -41.04 12.84 6.87
N TRP A 391 -40.91 12.38 8.12
CA TRP A 391 -39.99 11.33 8.45
C TRP A 391 -40.37 9.99 7.78
N ALA A 392 -39.46 9.39 7.02
CA ALA A 392 -39.65 8.06 6.46
C ALA A 392 -39.63 7.00 7.56
N ALA A 393 -38.74 7.18 8.55
CA ALA A 393 -38.71 6.39 9.76
C ALA A 393 -38.23 7.25 10.93
N SER A 394 -38.74 6.99 12.15
CA SER A 394 -38.29 7.69 13.35
C SER A 394 -38.45 6.84 14.59
N ALA A 395 -37.59 7.09 15.57
CA ALA A 395 -37.68 6.53 16.93
C ALA A 395 -37.47 7.61 17.98
N THR A 396 -38.17 7.48 19.12
CA THR A 396 -38.08 8.45 20.22
C THR A 396 -38.11 7.72 21.55
N GLY A 397 -37.15 7.98 22.41
CA GLY A 397 -37.12 7.37 23.74
C GLY A 397 -35.82 7.63 24.50
N ALA A 398 -35.79 7.15 25.74
CA ALA A 398 -34.58 7.06 26.56
C ALA A 398 -34.08 5.61 26.58
N GLY A 399 -32.79 5.43 26.81
CA GLY A 399 -32.13 4.13 26.71
C GLY A 399 -31.89 3.72 25.25
N GLU A 400 -31.79 2.43 25.01
CA GLU A 400 -31.61 1.90 23.66
C GLU A 400 -32.90 2.04 22.84
N GLN A 401 -32.77 2.66 21.68
CA GLN A 401 -33.80 2.79 20.67
C GLN A 401 -33.29 2.21 19.34
N THR A 402 -34.14 1.50 18.63
CA THR A 402 -33.82 0.93 17.31
C THR A 402 -34.74 1.53 16.26
N LEU A 403 -34.19 2.02 15.19
CA LEU A 403 -34.90 2.53 14.02
C LEU A 403 -34.51 1.67 12.82
N GLU A 404 -35.48 1.13 12.12
CA GLU A 404 -35.32 0.36 10.89
C GLU A 404 -35.94 1.09 9.73
N TRP A 405 -35.25 1.08 8.60
CA TRP A 405 -35.66 1.75 7.39
C TRP A 405 -35.27 0.96 6.17
N GLU A 406 -36.17 0.80 5.23
CA GLU A 406 -35.92 0.22 3.92
C GLU A 406 -35.44 1.33 2.99
N PRO A 407 -34.18 1.24 2.44
CA PRO A 407 -33.66 2.26 1.55
C PRO A 407 -34.48 2.40 0.26
N GLU A 408 -34.74 3.64 -0.14
CA GLU A 408 -35.33 4.03 -1.41
C GLU A 408 -34.37 4.96 -2.17
N ASP A 409 -34.52 5.02 -3.50
CA ASP A 409 -33.74 5.94 -4.33
C ASP A 409 -33.89 7.39 -3.87
N GLY A 410 -32.76 8.12 -3.85
CA GLY A 410 -32.68 9.53 -3.55
C GLY A 410 -31.67 9.89 -2.48
N SER A 411 -31.67 11.15 -2.09
CA SER A 411 -30.74 11.71 -1.10
C SER A 411 -31.43 11.76 0.28
N TRP A 412 -30.76 11.22 1.28
CA TRP A 412 -31.30 11.00 2.63
C TRP A 412 -30.39 11.54 3.71
N ASN A 413 -31.00 12.07 4.78
CA ASN A 413 -30.32 12.52 5.99
C ASN A 413 -30.84 11.82 7.23
N VAL A 414 -29.94 11.58 8.17
CA VAL A 414 -30.27 11.19 9.55
C VAL A 414 -30.21 12.42 10.43
N VAL A 415 -31.23 12.63 11.26
CA VAL A 415 -31.31 13.77 12.20
C VAL A 415 -31.53 13.26 13.60
N VAL A 416 -30.73 13.77 14.56
CA VAL A 416 -30.85 13.48 15.98
C VAL A 416 -31.19 14.80 16.74
N MET A 417 -32.23 14.78 17.55
CA MET A 417 -32.69 15.95 18.29
C MET A 417 -33.21 15.54 19.68
N ASN A 418 -33.36 16.53 20.55
CA ASN A 418 -34.21 16.32 21.72
C ASN A 418 -35.67 16.27 21.30
N PRO A 419 -36.53 15.41 21.89
CA PRO A 419 -37.93 15.27 21.48
C PRO A 419 -38.77 16.56 21.63
N ASP A 420 -38.36 17.43 22.54
CA ASP A 420 -39.00 18.73 22.79
C ASP A 420 -38.42 19.88 21.96
N GLY A 421 -37.47 19.58 21.07
CA GLY A 421 -36.77 20.59 20.28
C GLY A 421 -35.81 21.47 21.08
N SER A 422 -35.40 21.07 22.28
CA SER A 422 -34.44 21.81 23.10
C SER A 422 -33.00 21.63 22.66
N ARG A 423 -32.10 22.54 23.12
CA ARG A 423 -30.66 22.50 22.85
C ARG A 423 -29.95 21.40 23.64
N GLY A 424 -28.77 21.06 23.17
CA GLY A 424 -27.86 20.15 23.87
C GLY A 424 -28.21 18.70 23.62
N VAL A 425 -28.01 18.26 22.38
CA VAL A 425 -28.25 16.88 21.93
C VAL A 425 -27.02 16.01 22.24
N ALA A 426 -27.26 14.84 22.84
CA ALA A 426 -26.20 13.84 23.05
C ALA A 426 -26.81 12.45 22.93
N ALA A 427 -26.16 11.59 22.10
CA ALA A 427 -26.56 10.21 21.90
C ALA A 427 -25.36 9.38 21.42
N GLU A 428 -25.33 8.14 21.82
CA GLU A 428 -24.45 7.11 21.23
C GLU A 428 -25.19 6.48 20.05
N LEU A 429 -24.57 6.43 18.89
CA LEU A 429 -25.19 5.93 17.66
C LEU A 429 -24.35 4.83 17.04
N SER A 430 -25.00 3.81 16.53
CA SER A 430 -24.43 2.83 15.60
C SER A 430 -25.38 2.62 14.43
N ILE A 431 -24.83 2.45 13.23
CA ILE A 431 -25.58 2.19 12.01
C ILE A 431 -25.19 0.84 11.46
N GLY A 432 -26.14 0.11 10.93
CA GLY A 432 -25.89 -1.18 10.30
C GLY A 432 -26.86 -1.43 9.16
N ALA A 433 -26.55 -2.46 8.40
CA ALA A 433 -27.41 -2.91 7.31
C ALA A 433 -27.51 -4.44 7.32
N GLU A 434 -28.66 -4.93 6.88
CA GLU A 434 -28.84 -6.34 6.59
C GLU A 434 -28.13 -6.67 5.26
N LEU A 435 -27.07 -7.48 5.36
CA LEU A 435 -26.22 -7.86 4.23
C LEU A 435 -26.29 -9.39 4.04
N ASP A 436 -27.47 -9.92 3.70
CA ASP A 436 -27.72 -11.35 3.56
C ASP A 436 -26.79 -12.09 2.60
N PRO A 437 -26.39 -11.54 1.44
CA PRO A 437 -25.51 -12.25 0.53
C PRO A 437 -24.04 -12.20 0.94
N LEU A 438 -23.62 -11.45 1.96
CA LEU A 438 -22.20 -11.25 2.31
C LEU A 438 -21.45 -12.58 2.57
N ILE A 439 -22.06 -13.50 3.32
CA ILE A 439 -21.46 -14.82 3.59
C ILE A 439 -21.34 -15.65 2.29
N TRP A 440 -22.34 -15.61 1.42
CA TRP A 440 -22.33 -16.35 0.16
C TRP A 440 -21.34 -15.76 -0.85
N ILE A 441 -21.20 -14.45 -0.88
CA ILE A 441 -20.15 -13.74 -1.64
C ILE A 441 -18.79 -14.19 -1.11
N GLY A 442 -18.58 -14.17 0.21
CA GLY A 442 -17.34 -14.63 0.84
C GLY A 442 -16.99 -16.08 0.47
N ILE A 443 -17.94 -17.00 0.58
CA ILE A 443 -17.77 -18.40 0.19
C ILE A 443 -17.50 -18.52 -1.31
N GLY A 444 -18.25 -17.82 -2.16
CA GLY A 444 -18.05 -17.82 -3.62
C GLY A 444 -16.65 -17.35 -4.00
N LEU A 445 -16.15 -16.28 -3.38
CA LEU A 445 -14.80 -15.75 -3.57
C LEU A 445 -13.73 -16.77 -3.12
N LEU A 446 -13.95 -17.46 -1.99
CA LEU A 446 -13.03 -18.50 -1.49
C LEU A 446 -12.99 -19.70 -2.42
N VAL A 447 -14.14 -20.18 -2.87
CA VAL A 447 -14.22 -21.32 -3.80
C VAL A 447 -13.62 -20.96 -5.16
N GLY A 448 -14.02 -19.80 -5.73
CA GLY A 448 -13.48 -19.29 -7.00
C GLY A 448 -11.97 -19.04 -6.92
N GLY A 449 -11.51 -18.43 -5.85
CA GLY A 449 -10.08 -18.23 -5.57
C GLY A 449 -9.32 -19.54 -5.46
N GLY A 450 -9.86 -20.53 -4.75
CA GLY A 450 -9.26 -21.86 -4.62
C GLY A 450 -9.15 -22.61 -5.97
N LEU A 451 -10.20 -22.59 -6.78
CA LEU A 451 -10.18 -23.19 -8.13
C LEU A 451 -9.20 -22.50 -9.05
N LEU A 452 -9.16 -21.16 -9.01
CA LEU A 452 -8.22 -20.37 -9.80
C LEU A 452 -6.78 -20.59 -9.37
N ALA A 453 -6.52 -20.73 -8.05
CA ALA A 453 -5.20 -21.08 -7.53
C ALA A 453 -4.72 -22.45 -8.03
N ALA A 454 -5.61 -23.45 -8.03
CA ALA A 454 -5.30 -24.77 -8.57
C ALA A 454 -4.99 -24.72 -10.09
N ALA A 455 -5.78 -24.00 -10.86
CA ALA A 455 -5.54 -23.79 -12.29
C ALA A 455 -4.22 -23.03 -12.54
N ALA A 456 -3.93 -22.01 -11.76
CA ALA A 456 -2.67 -21.27 -11.82
C ALA A 456 -1.46 -22.17 -11.53
N ALA A 457 -1.52 -23.00 -10.49
CA ALA A 457 -0.48 -23.97 -10.15
C ALA A 457 -0.22 -24.96 -11.27
N LEU A 458 -1.28 -25.46 -11.91
CA LEU A 458 -1.17 -26.35 -13.07
C LEU A 458 -0.55 -25.65 -14.29
N GLY A 459 -0.96 -24.41 -14.57
CA GLY A 459 -0.40 -23.58 -15.66
C GLY A 459 1.09 -23.29 -15.45
N ILE A 460 1.48 -22.89 -14.24
CA ILE A 460 2.88 -22.63 -13.87
C ILE A 460 3.72 -23.89 -13.99
N THR A 461 3.24 -25.03 -13.46
CA THR A 461 3.97 -26.31 -13.52
C THR A 461 4.12 -26.81 -14.96
N ALA A 462 3.09 -26.66 -15.79
CA ALA A 462 3.13 -26.99 -17.21
C ALA A 462 4.11 -26.08 -17.99
N GLY A 463 4.11 -24.77 -17.69
CA GLY A 463 5.05 -23.81 -18.26
C GLY A 463 6.51 -24.11 -17.90
N ILE A 464 6.78 -24.50 -16.65
CA ILE A 464 8.13 -24.93 -16.19
C ILE A 464 8.58 -26.21 -16.90
N ARG A 465 7.66 -27.19 -17.07
CA ARG A 465 7.99 -28.47 -17.74
C ARG A 465 8.27 -28.30 -19.23
N ARG A 466 7.57 -27.41 -19.94
CA ARG A 466 7.79 -27.09 -21.35
C ARG A 466 9.03 -26.21 -21.59
N GLY A 467 9.60 -25.63 -20.57
CA GLY A 467 10.82 -24.82 -20.63
C GLY A 467 12.11 -25.58 -20.24
N ARG A 468 11.99 -26.88 -19.92
CA ARG A 468 13.09 -27.83 -19.78
C ARG A 468 13.29 -28.59 -21.09
#